data_69a2c30d9edaf198dfff603b6bd71928
#
_entry.id   69a2c30d9edaf198dfff603b6bd71928
#
_cell.length_a   1.000
_cell.length_b   1.000
_cell.length_c   1.000
_cell.angle_alpha   90.00
_cell.angle_beta   90.00
_cell.angle_gamma   90.00
#
_symmetry.space_group_name_H-M   'P 1'
#
loop_
_entity.id
_entity.type
_entity.pdbx_description
1 polymer ?
#
loop_
_entity_poly.entity_id
_entity_poly.type
_entity_poly.pdbx_seq_one_letter_code
_entity_poly.pdbx_strand_id
1 'polypeptide(L)'
;MHQRLRTLEQLAIGQRGVIRHIDCDRRTGCRLMEMGLLPGTPIEMVRRSPLGDPLKIRLRGYLLSLRKSEASSIYLASDGEPESVLSEVTVLPCSERKTFVQGTVSQGTENRGVSPRVVVAGNANAGKTTIFNALTGSRAQVGNYPGVTVTRSSRVIQLPDQTEAEIVDLPGTYSLSSHSPDEHVAVDEILGRQQKQTMPATAVVVVDACALERGLYLALQIIETGVPVVIALNMIDEAEASGFAVDPDKLASWLGVSVVPMVASKGTGLEELRQAITVTIRQAPQ
;
A
#
# COMPACT_ATOMS: atom_id res chain seq x y z
N MET A 1 34.17 -4.84 -23.24
CA MET A 1 33.50 -6.16 -23.13
C MET A 1 32.19 -5.95 -22.43
N HIS A 2 31.06 -6.00 -23.14
CA HIS A 2 29.72 -5.89 -22.51
C HIS A 2 29.43 -7.21 -21.80
N GLN A 3 29.48 -7.25 -20.48
CA GLN A 3 28.96 -8.36 -19.71
C GLN A 3 27.47 -8.48 -20.03
N ARG A 4 27.05 -9.61 -20.58
CA ARG A 4 25.63 -9.91 -20.81
C ARG A 4 24.97 -10.07 -19.44
N LEU A 5 24.18 -9.09 -19.05
CA LEU A 5 23.36 -9.17 -17.86
C LEU A 5 22.41 -10.37 -17.97
N ARG A 6 22.35 -11.19 -16.93
CA ARG A 6 21.49 -12.37 -16.84
C ARG A 6 20.08 -11.92 -16.45
N THR A 7 19.05 -12.43 -17.13
CA THR A 7 17.66 -12.18 -16.76
C THR A 7 17.15 -13.20 -15.76
N LEU A 8 16.09 -12.87 -15.03
CA LEU A 8 15.42 -13.79 -14.11
C LEU A 8 14.92 -15.06 -14.82
N GLU A 9 14.48 -14.94 -16.08
CA GLU A 9 14.11 -16.09 -16.89
C GLU A 9 15.23 -17.13 -17.03
N GLN A 10 16.48 -16.70 -17.03
CA GLN A 10 17.64 -17.56 -17.23
C GLN A 10 18.13 -18.23 -15.94
N LEU A 11 17.55 -17.87 -14.78
CA LEU A 11 17.94 -18.40 -13.49
C LEU A 11 17.49 -19.87 -13.36
N ALA A 12 18.38 -20.79 -13.06
CA ALA A 12 18.02 -22.21 -12.87
C ALA A 12 17.25 -22.44 -11.57
N ILE A 13 16.47 -23.52 -11.50
CA ILE A 13 15.72 -23.90 -10.30
C ILE A 13 16.70 -24.10 -9.13
N GLY A 14 16.38 -23.51 -7.97
CA GLY A 14 17.21 -23.50 -6.77
C GLY A 14 18.32 -22.43 -6.78
N GLN A 15 18.56 -21.73 -7.88
CA GLN A 15 19.52 -20.63 -7.91
C GLN A 15 18.94 -19.36 -7.32
N ARG A 16 19.83 -18.58 -6.70
CA ARG A 16 19.55 -17.25 -6.16
C ARG A 16 20.16 -16.18 -7.05
N GLY A 17 19.56 -15.00 -7.04
CA GLY A 17 20.08 -13.82 -7.70
C GLY A 17 19.58 -12.57 -7.00
N VAL A 18 20.22 -11.44 -7.27
CA VAL A 18 19.80 -10.13 -6.76
C VAL A 18 19.32 -9.31 -7.95
N ILE A 19 18.15 -8.68 -7.83
CA ILE A 19 17.61 -7.83 -8.89
C ILE A 19 18.50 -6.59 -9.03
N ARG A 20 18.97 -6.32 -10.25
CA ARG A 20 19.74 -5.12 -10.57
C ARG A 20 18.85 -4.00 -11.08
N HIS A 21 18.05 -4.27 -12.11
CA HIS A 21 17.06 -3.33 -12.65
C HIS A 21 15.95 -4.09 -13.39
N ILE A 22 14.87 -3.38 -13.67
CA ILE A 22 13.73 -3.89 -14.44
C ILE A 22 13.60 -3.01 -15.68
N ASP A 23 13.59 -3.63 -16.86
CA ASP A 23 13.47 -2.95 -18.16
C ASP A 23 12.18 -3.41 -18.85
N CYS A 24 11.11 -2.69 -18.63
CA CYS A 24 9.80 -2.93 -19.22
C CYS A 24 9.01 -1.63 -19.33
N ASP A 25 7.83 -1.69 -19.94
CA ASP A 25 6.92 -0.57 -19.96
C ASP A 25 6.55 -0.13 -18.53
N ARG A 26 6.20 1.15 -18.38
CA ARG A 26 5.92 1.78 -17.07
C ARG A 26 4.87 1.02 -16.27
N ARG A 27 3.81 0.52 -16.94
CA ARG A 27 2.70 -0.18 -16.27
C ARG A 27 3.17 -1.52 -15.68
N THR A 28 3.88 -2.31 -16.47
CA THR A 28 4.45 -3.59 -16.02
C THR A 28 5.48 -3.36 -14.92
N GLY A 29 6.35 -2.34 -15.06
CA GLY A 29 7.36 -1.99 -14.08
C GLY A 29 6.77 -1.62 -12.71
N CYS A 30 5.77 -0.72 -12.69
CA CYS A 30 5.06 -0.37 -11.44
C CYS A 30 4.47 -1.62 -10.78
N ARG A 31 3.76 -2.46 -11.53
CA ARG A 31 3.17 -3.70 -11.00
C ARG A 31 4.22 -4.66 -10.43
N LEU A 32 5.36 -4.83 -11.08
CA LEU A 32 6.44 -5.67 -10.59
C LEU A 32 7.04 -5.11 -9.30
N MET A 33 7.24 -3.78 -9.22
CA MET A 33 7.71 -3.11 -8.01
C MET A 33 6.70 -3.23 -6.87
N GLU A 34 5.42 -3.09 -7.14
CA GLU A 34 4.32 -3.29 -6.18
C GLU A 34 4.30 -4.71 -5.61
N MET A 35 4.70 -5.70 -6.40
CA MET A 35 4.90 -7.07 -5.95
C MET A 35 6.24 -7.27 -5.19
N GLY A 36 6.98 -6.19 -4.89
CA GLY A 36 8.22 -6.22 -4.12
C GLY A 36 9.48 -6.59 -4.93
N LEU A 37 9.39 -6.62 -6.26
CA LEU A 37 10.54 -6.82 -7.13
C LEU A 37 11.26 -5.47 -7.30
N LEU A 38 12.15 -5.16 -6.38
CA LEU A 38 12.92 -3.91 -6.36
C LEU A 38 14.39 -4.19 -6.63
N PRO A 39 15.14 -3.23 -7.22
CA PRO A 39 16.59 -3.31 -7.27
C PRO A 39 17.18 -3.61 -5.87
N GLY A 40 18.16 -4.50 -5.81
CA GLY A 40 18.76 -4.96 -4.54
C GLY A 40 18.01 -6.10 -3.85
N THR A 41 16.83 -6.51 -4.34
CA THR A 41 16.06 -7.59 -3.70
C THR A 41 16.61 -8.97 -4.08
N PRO A 42 16.94 -9.83 -3.08
CA PRO A 42 17.33 -11.22 -3.32
C PRO A 42 16.09 -12.06 -3.70
N ILE A 43 16.27 -12.90 -4.70
CA ILE A 43 15.26 -13.83 -5.21
C ILE A 43 15.84 -15.23 -5.38
N GLU A 44 14.98 -16.23 -5.32
CA GLU A 44 15.31 -17.62 -5.58
C GLU A 44 14.33 -18.26 -6.55
N MET A 45 14.80 -18.90 -7.60
CA MET A 45 13.96 -19.65 -8.53
C MET A 45 13.50 -20.96 -7.89
N VAL A 46 12.21 -21.07 -7.57
CA VAL A 46 11.68 -22.26 -6.88
C VAL A 46 11.20 -23.33 -7.86
N ARG A 47 10.47 -22.91 -8.90
CA ARG A 47 9.87 -23.86 -9.84
C ARG A 47 9.54 -23.18 -11.18
N ARG A 48 9.52 -23.98 -12.26
CA ARG A 48 8.93 -23.64 -13.56
C ARG A 48 7.75 -24.54 -13.83
N SER A 49 6.67 -23.99 -14.37
CA SER A 49 5.55 -24.80 -14.83
C SER A 49 5.98 -25.74 -15.97
N PRO A 50 5.30 -26.86 -16.21
CA PRO A 50 5.69 -27.85 -17.22
C PRO A 50 5.85 -27.28 -18.64
N LEU A 51 5.09 -26.24 -18.99
CA LEU A 51 5.17 -25.51 -20.26
C LEU A 51 6.13 -24.29 -20.20
N GLY A 52 6.88 -24.12 -19.09
CA GLY A 52 7.83 -23.03 -18.92
C GLY A 52 7.21 -21.71 -18.44
N ASP A 53 5.89 -21.60 -18.31
CA ASP A 53 5.14 -20.42 -17.86
C ASP A 53 3.94 -20.83 -17.02
N PRO A 54 3.69 -20.22 -15.83
CA PRO A 54 4.49 -19.21 -15.14
C PRO A 54 5.72 -19.76 -14.41
N LEU A 55 6.61 -18.85 -14.06
CA LEU A 55 7.76 -19.10 -13.17
C LEU A 55 7.35 -18.83 -11.73
N LYS A 56 7.73 -19.71 -10.79
CA LYS A 56 7.58 -19.47 -9.35
C LYS A 56 8.90 -19.11 -8.73
N ILE A 57 8.97 -17.95 -8.12
CA ILE A 57 10.13 -17.46 -7.38
C ILE A 57 9.80 -17.30 -5.90
N ARG A 58 10.81 -17.40 -5.06
CA ARG A 58 10.75 -16.99 -3.66
C ARG A 58 11.37 -15.61 -3.54
N LEU A 59 10.63 -14.71 -2.91
CA LEU A 59 10.99 -13.33 -2.68
C LEU A 59 10.71 -13.04 -1.21
N ARG A 60 11.74 -12.72 -0.42
CA ARG A 60 11.57 -12.35 1.01
C ARG A 60 10.65 -13.27 1.82
N GLY A 61 10.70 -14.57 1.58
CA GLY A 61 9.92 -15.58 2.30
C GLY A 61 8.58 -15.97 1.69
N TYR A 62 8.02 -15.21 0.76
CA TYR A 62 6.79 -15.59 0.05
C TYR A 62 7.04 -16.06 -1.39
N LEU A 63 6.05 -16.78 -1.94
CA LEU A 63 6.10 -17.31 -3.31
C LEU A 63 5.35 -16.38 -4.25
N LEU A 64 6.03 -15.95 -5.32
CA LEU A 64 5.45 -15.14 -6.37
C LEU A 64 5.45 -15.91 -7.69
N SER A 65 4.36 -15.81 -8.44
CA SER A 65 4.25 -16.37 -9.80
C SER A 65 4.37 -15.24 -10.82
N LEU A 66 5.33 -15.35 -11.72
CA LEU A 66 5.59 -14.38 -12.80
C LEU A 66 5.40 -15.04 -14.14
N ARG A 67 4.89 -14.30 -15.11
CA ARG A 67 4.90 -14.73 -16.49
C ARG A 67 6.33 -14.70 -17.04
N LYS A 68 6.60 -15.56 -17.99
CA LYS A 68 7.90 -15.64 -18.66
C LYS A 68 8.31 -14.28 -19.27
N SER A 69 7.38 -13.56 -19.88
CA SER A 69 7.59 -12.22 -20.43
C SER A 69 7.99 -11.19 -19.37
N GLU A 70 7.42 -11.28 -18.16
CA GLU A 70 7.78 -10.41 -17.06
C GLU A 70 9.18 -10.76 -16.51
N ALA A 71 9.48 -12.03 -16.38
CA ALA A 71 10.79 -12.52 -15.92
C ALA A 71 11.94 -12.18 -16.88
N SER A 72 11.68 -12.09 -18.17
CA SER A 72 12.68 -11.68 -19.17
C SER A 72 13.07 -10.19 -19.09
N SER A 73 12.21 -9.36 -18.45
CA SER A 73 12.44 -7.93 -18.24
C SER A 73 13.20 -7.63 -16.94
N ILE A 74 13.42 -8.63 -16.09
CA ILE A 74 14.10 -8.47 -14.80
C ILE A 74 15.55 -8.91 -14.94
N TYR A 75 16.47 -7.96 -14.78
CA TYR A 75 17.93 -8.20 -14.91
C TYR A 75 18.54 -8.40 -13.52
N LEU A 76 19.44 -9.38 -13.43
CA LEU A 76 20.10 -9.76 -12.19
C LEU A 76 21.54 -9.24 -12.17
N ALA A 77 22.03 -8.96 -10.96
CA ALA A 77 23.43 -8.63 -10.73
C ALA A 77 24.32 -9.85 -11.07
N SER A 78 25.50 -9.57 -11.58
CA SER A 78 26.50 -10.62 -11.89
C SER A 78 27.10 -11.19 -10.60
N ASP A 79 27.39 -12.50 -10.59
CA ASP A 79 28.08 -13.14 -9.45
C ASP A 79 29.44 -12.44 -9.21
N GLY A 80 29.59 -11.76 -8.05
CA GLY A 80 30.82 -11.07 -7.65
C GLY A 80 30.76 -9.54 -7.66
N GLU A 81 29.64 -8.90 -7.99
CA GLU A 81 29.47 -7.46 -7.76
C GLU A 81 29.30 -7.18 -6.25
N PRO A 82 30.11 -6.29 -5.64
CA PRO A 82 29.94 -5.96 -4.24
C PRO A 82 28.63 -5.21 -4.00
N GLU A 83 27.95 -5.50 -2.87
CA GLU A 83 26.70 -4.89 -2.42
C GLU A 83 26.70 -3.34 -2.45
N SER A 84 27.88 -2.73 -2.39
CA SER A 84 28.06 -1.26 -2.41
C SER A 84 27.72 -0.56 -3.74
N VAL A 85 27.64 -1.30 -4.86
CA VAL A 85 27.29 -0.74 -6.18
C VAL A 85 25.77 -0.61 -6.38
N LEU A 86 24.98 -1.19 -5.48
CA LEU A 86 23.51 -1.17 -5.54
C LEU A 86 22.91 0.13 -4.97
N SER A 87 23.72 1.05 -4.45
CA SER A 87 23.25 2.31 -3.85
C SER A 87 23.04 3.46 -4.85
N GLU A 88 23.44 3.34 -6.11
CA GLU A 88 23.08 4.28 -7.15
C GLU A 88 21.82 3.84 -7.90
N VAL A 89 20.68 3.92 -7.21
CA VAL A 89 19.39 3.91 -7.86
C VAL A 89 19.27 5.21 -8.64
N THR A 90 19.58 5.19 -9.91
CA THR A 90 19.15 6.23 -10.83
C THR A 90 17.64 6.13 -10.98
N VAL A 91 16.93 6.72 -10.05
CA VAL A 91 15.53 7.07 -10.23
C VAL A 91 15.54 8.11 -11.33
N LEU A 92 15.17 7.71 -12.54
CA LEU A 92 14.91 8.67 -13.60
C LEU A 92 13.91 9.69 -13.05
N PRO A 93 14.24 10.98 -13.00
CA PRO A 93 13.33 11.97 -12.48
C PRO A 93 12.06 11.93 -13.33
N CYS A 94 10.92 11.82 -12.69
CA CYS A 94 9.62 12.02 -13.30
C CYS A 94 9.55 13.50 -13.76
N SER A 95 10.14 13.79 -14.92
CA SER A 95 10.03 15.09 -15.57
C SER A 95 8.69 15.13 -16.29
N GLU A 96 7.67 15.44 -15.54
CA GLU A 96 6.54 16.30 -15.93
C GLU A 96 5.74 16.59 -14.67
N ARG A 97 6.26 17.50 -13.87
CA ARG A 97 5.41 18.29 -12.97
C ARG A 97 4.51 19.14 -13.86
N LYS A 98 3.33 18.64 -14.18
CA LYS A 98 2.24 19.55 -14.51
C LYS A 98 1.97 20.34 -13.23
N THR A 99 2.36 21.59 -13.26
CA THR A 99 2.02 22.62 -12.30
C THR A 99 0.51 22.55 -12.07
N PHE A 100 0.12 22.08 -10.89
CA PHE A 100 -1.25 22.18 -10.45
C PHE A 100 -1.51 23.68 -10.25
N VAL A 101 -2.30 24.26 -11.14
CA VAL A 101 -2.81 25.60 -11.01
C VAL A 101 -3.53 25.66 -9.67
N GLN A 102 -3.09 26.57 -8.81
CA GLN A 102 -3.79 26.95 -7.60
C GLN A 102 -5.22 27.36 -7.98
N GLY A 103 -6.15 26.42 -7.80
CA GLY A 103 -7.56 26.72 -7.77
C GLY A 103 -7.82 27.55 -6.52
N THR A 104 -8.28 28.77 -6.72
CA THR A 104 -8.76 29.71 -5.72
C THR A 104 -9.55 28.99 -4.64
N VAL A 105 -9.07 29.09 -3.42
CA VAL A 105 -9.80 28.71 -2.20
C VAL A 105 -11.05 29.58 -2.12
N SER A 106 -12.20 29.02 -2.48
CA SER A 106 -13.49 29.62 -2.16
C SER A 106 -13.71 29.47 -0.67
N GLN A 107 -13.66 30.58 0.01
CA GLN A 107 -14.00 30.70 1.43
C GLN A 107 -15.40 30.18 1.71
N GLY A 108 -15.48 29.32 2.74
CA GLY A 108 -16.56 29.28 3.70
C GLY A 108 -17.95 28.96 3.23
N THR A 109 -18.32 27.69 3.31
CA THR A 109 -19.67 27.35 3.80
C THR A 109 -19.50 26.40 4.98
N GLU A 110 -19.90 26.88 6.14
CA GLU A 110 -20.05 26.10 7.37
C GLU A 110 -20.94 24.90 7.07
N ASN A 111 -20.35 23.73 6.89
CA ASN A 111 -21.06 22.49 6.66
C ASN A 111 -21.39 21.85 8.02
N ARG A 112 -22.39 22.40 8.68
CA ARG A 112 -23.00 21.81 9.87
C ARG A 112 -23.78 20.58 9.43
N GLY A 113 -23.24 19.36 9.66
CA GLY A 113 -24.02 18.15 9.62
C GLY A 113 -23.49 16.96 8.81
N VAL A 114 -22.28 16.98 8.28
CA VAL A 114 -21.68 15.81 7.62
C VAL A 114 -20.61 15.20 8.53
N SER A 115 -20.86 13.95 8.95
CA SER A 115 -19.85 13.20 9.73
C SER A 115 -18.54 13.09 8.94
N PRO A 116 -17.37 13.32 9.58
CA PRO A 116 -16.08 13.16 8.94
C PRO A 116 -15.93 11.73 8.39
N ARG A 117 -15.41 11.64 7.16
CA ARG A 117 -15.22 10.37 6.48
C ARG A 117 -13.81 9.85 6.71
N VAL A 118 -13.72 8.61 7.16
CA VAL A 118 -12.47 7.87 7.38
C VAL A 118 -12.43 6.69 6.43
N VAL A 119 -11.43 6.62 5.56
CA VAL A 119 -11.26 5.51 4.63
C VAL A 119 -10.25 4.50 5.16
N VAL A 120 -10.52 3.20 5.02
CA VAL A 120 -9.60 2.12 5.34
C VAL A 120 -8.99 1.62 4.04
N ALA A 121 -7.72 1.96 3.81
CA ALA A 121 -6.96 1.62 2.61
C ALA A 121 -5.85 0.61 2.92
N GLY A 122 -5.27 0.00 1.91
CA GLY A 122 -4.13 -0.92 2.06
C GLY A 122 -4.16 -2.05 1.02
N ASN A 123 -3.11 -2.85 1.02
CA ASN A 123 -2.93 -3.95 0.09
C ASN A 123 -3.97 -5.06 0.29
N ALA A 124 -4.18 -5.90 -0.73
CA ALA A 124 -4.97 -7.11 -0.55
C ALA A 124 -4.33 -7.98 0.56
N ASN A 125 -5.19 -8.56 1.40
CA ASN A 125 -4.81 -9.44 2.54
C ASN A 125 -4.04 -8.76 3.69
N ALA A 126 -3.86 -7.45 3.70
CA ALA A 126 -3.25 -6.74 4.84
C ALA A 126 -4.14 -6.70 6.11
N GLY A 127 -5.39 -7.18 6.02
CA GLY A 127 -6.33 -7.21 7.15
C GLY A 127 -7.29 -6.02 7.21
N LYS A 128 -7.49 -5.27 6.11
CA LYS A 128 -8.40 -4.11 6.04
C LYS A 128 -9.80 -4.42 6.55
N THR A 129 -10.45 -5.43 5.97
CA THR A 129 -11.81 -5.83 6.36
C THR A 129 -11.87 -6.35 7.80
N THR A 130 -10.81 -6.95 8.31
CA THR A 130 -10.71 -7.34 9.72
C THR A 130 -10.71 -6.12 10.62
N ILE A 131 -9.87 -5.10 10.32
CA ILE A 131 -9.83 -3.83 11.06
C ILE A 131 -11.16 -3.08 10.93
N PHE A 132 -11.71 -3.00 9.72
CA PHE A 132 -13.01 -2.38 9.48
C PHE A 132 -14.10 -3.04 10.34
N ASN A 133 -14.18 -4.37 10.36
CA ASN A 133 -15.14 -5.11 11.17
C ASN A 133 -14.92 -4.91 12.68
N ALA A 134 -13.66 -4.84 13.12
CA ALA A 134 -13.33 -4.57 14.53
C ALA A 134 -13.75 -3.15 14.94
N LEU A 135 -13.50 -2.14 14.09
CA LEU A 135 -13.91 -0.75 14.34
C LEU A 135 -15.43 -0.57 14.36
N THR A 136 -16.15 -1.29 13.48
CA THR A 136 -17.58 -1.09 13.22
C THR A 136 -18.50 -2.08 13.92
N GLY A 137 -17.95 -3.12 14.57
CA GLY A 137 -18.72 -4.18 15.22
C GLY A 137 -19.47 -5.07 14.22
N SER A 138 -18.91 -5.33 13.04
CA SER A 138 -19.41 -6.30 12.02
C SER A 138 -20.83 -6.06 11.48
N ARG A 139 -21.37 -4.84 11.61
CA ARG A 139 -22.72 -4.48 11.10
C ARG A 139 -22.63 -3.37 10.06
N ALA A 140 -21.82 -3.58 9.00
CA ALA A 140 -21.67 -2.61 7.93
C ALA A 140 -22.93 -2.48 7.06
N GLN A 141 -23.18 -1.29 6.54
CA GLN A 141 -24.06 -1.09 5.41
C GLN A 141 -23.31 -1.49 4.13
N VAL A 142 -23.90 -2.38 3.35
CA VAL A 142 -23.33 -2.87 2.10
C VAL A 142 -24.12 -2.28 0.94
N GLY A 143 -23.42 -1.67 0.00
CA GLY A 143 -23.98 -1.12 -1.23
C GLY A 143 -22.98 -1.27 -2.37
N ASN A 144 -23.28 -0.70 -3.53
CA ASN A 144 -22.33 -0.63 -4.63
C ASN A 144 -21.89 0.82 -4.83
N TYR A 145 -20.67 1.02 -5.28
CA TYR A 145 -20.22 2.35 -5.73
C TYR A 145 -21.01 2.78 -6.98
N PRO A 146 -21.35 4.08 -7.11
CA PRO A 146 -22.12 4.57 -8.24
C PRO A 146 -21.46 4.21 -9.59
N GLY A 147 -22.21 3.55 -10.46
CA GLY A 147 -21.77 3.24 -11.83
C GLY A 147 -20.84 2.04 -12.00
N VAL A 148 -20.51 1.32 -10.92
CA VAL A 148 -19.67 0.13 -10.97
C VAL A 148 -20.23 -1.00 -10.11
N THR A 149 -19.83 -2.25 -10.39
CA THR A 149 -20.26 -3.44 -9.62
C THR A 149 -19.42 -3.70 -8.37
N VAL A 150 -18.67 -2.69 -7.93
CA VAL A 150 -17.76 -2.78 -6.76
C VAL A 150 -18.57 -2.52 -5.49
N THR A 151 -18.43 -3.41 -4.52
CA THR A 151 -19.12 -3.32 -3.23
C THR A 151 -18.52 -2.22 -2.36
N ARG A 152 -19.37 -1.36 -1.81
CA ARG A 152 -19.03 -0.35 -0.80
C ARG A 152 -19.52 -0.84 0.56
N SER A 153 -18.63 -0.92 1.52
CA SER A 153 -18.97 -1.20 2.92
C SER A 153 -18.67 0.04 3.76
N SER A 154 -19.68 0.60 4.40
CA SER A 154 -19.47 1.76 5.28
C SER A 154 -20.33 1.68 6.54
N ARG A 155 -19.91 2.38 7.58
CA ARG A 155 -20.67 2.55 8.82
C ARG A 155 -20.27 3.81 9.57
N VAL A 156 -21.26 4.49 10.14
CA VAL A 156 -21.05 5.54 11.11
C VAL A 156 -20.79 4.93 12.49
N ILE A 157 -19.72 5.34 13.14
CA ILE A 157 -19.35 4.96 14.52
C ILE A 157 -19.14 6.20 15.36
N GLN A 158 -19.25 6.07 16.69
CA GLN A 158 -18.80 7.08 17.62
C GLN A 158 -17.33 6.86 17.98
N LEU A 159 -16.53 7.90 17.82
CA LEU A 159 -15.14 7.96 18.25
C LEU A 159 -15.04 8.24 19.77
N PRO A 160 -13.88 8.06 20.41
CA PRO A 160 -13.70 8.29 21.85
C PRO A 160 -14.16 9.67 22.35
N ASP A 161 -14.10 10.70 21.51
CA ASP A 161 -14.54 12.06 21.83
C ASP A 161 -16.01 12.34 21.50
N GLN A 162 -16.81 11.31 21.26
CA GLN A 162 -18.22 11.36 20.84
C GLN A 162 -18.46 11.91 19.42
N THR A 163 -17.42 12.20 18.65
CA THR A 163 -17.55 12.57 17.23
C THR A 163 -18.07 11.38 16.44
N GLU A 164 -19.11 11.57 15.64
CA GLU A 164 -19.57 10.58 14.67
C GLU A 164 -18.67 10.61 13.45
N ALA A 165 -18.16 9.45 13.02
CA ALA A 165 -17.34 9.31 11.83
C ALA A 165 -17.85 8.17 10.93
N GLU A 166 -17.92 8.42 9.62
CA GLU A 166 -18.21 7.37 8.65
C GLU A 166 -16.93 6.62 8.30
N ILE A 167 -16.86 5.33 8.66
CA ILE A 167 -15.75 4.45 8.27
C ILE A 167 -16.13 3.76 6.96
N VAL A 168 -15.24 3.78 5.97
CA VAL A 168 -15.44 3.17 4.64
C VAL A 168 -14.33 2.18 4.37
N ASP A 169 -14.69 0.90 4.11
CA ASP A 169 -13.74 -0.14 3.66
C ASP A 169 -13.49 0.00 2.16
N LEU A 170 -12.24 0.21 1.77
CA LEU A 170 -11.86 0.33 0.36
C LEU A 170 -11.41 -1.00 -0.23
N PRO A 171 -11.64 -1.23 -1.53
CA PRO A 171 -11.01 -2.31 -2.24
C PRO A 171 -9.49 -2.30 -2.05
N GLY A 172 -8.86 -3.50 -2.10
CA GLY A 172 -7.41 -3.62 -1.98
C GLY A 172 -6.73 -2.89 -3.12
N THR A 173 -5.81 -1.99 -2.77
CA THR A 173 -4.97 -1.29 -3.75
C THR A 173 -3.52 -1.31 -3.31
N TYR A 174 -2.60 -1.34 -4.27
CA TYR A 174 -1.16 -1.38 -4.03
C TYR A 174 -0.48 -0.04 -4.28
N SER A 175 -1.16 0.84 -5.02
CA SER A 175 -0.66 2.19 -5.34
C SER A 175 -1.82 3.10 -5.76
N LEU A 176 -1.56 4.40 -5.85
CA LEU A 176 -2.51 5.36 -6.43
C LEU A 176 -2.53 5.34 -7.97
N SER A 177 -1.71 4.49 -8.60
CA SER A 177 -1.76 4.19 -10.04
C SER A 177 -2.69 3.00 -10.26
N SER A 178 -3.99 3.26 -10.34
CA SER A 178 -5.01 2.23 -10.49
C SER A 178 -4.94 1.51 -11.83
N HIS A 179 -5.06 0.17 -11.80
CA HIS A 179 -5.01 -0.70 -12.97
C HIS A 179 -6.27 -1.54 -13.17
N SER A 180 -7.10 -1.62 -12.14
CA SER A 180 -8.40 -2.32 -12.18
C SER A 180 -9.55 -1.36 -11.82
N PRO A 181 -10.80 -1.68 -12.20
CA PRO A 181 -11.96 -0.88 -11.79
C PRO A 181 -12.08 -0.73 -10.28
N ASP A 182 -11.73 -1.77 -9.51
CA ASP A 182 -11.78 -1.76 -8.06
C ASP A 182 -10.74 -0.80 -7.48
N GLU A 183 -9.50 -0.81 -8.01
CA GLU A 183 -8.45 0.13 -7.61
C GLU A 183 -8.80 1.57 -7.98
N HIS A 184 -9.45 1.81 -9.13
CA HIS A 184 -9.94 3.14 -9.51
C HIS A 184 -10.89 3.70 -8.46
N VAL A 185 -11.83 2.87 -7.98
CA VAL A 185 -12.77 3.27 -6.92
C VAL A 185 -12.01 3.65 -5.64
N ALA A 186 -11.04 2.83 -5.22
CA ALA A 186 -10.24 3.10 -4.02
C ALA A 186 -9.46 4.41 -4.15
N VAL A 187 -8.82 4.65 -5.30
CA VAL A 187 -8.05 5.87 -5.56
C VAL A 187 -8.95 7.10 -5.60
N ASP A 188 -10.11 7.01 -6.25
CA ASP A 188 -11.07 8.13 -6.32
C ASP A 188 -11.65 8.49 -4.95
N GLU A 189 -11.89 7.49 -4.08
CA GLU A 189 -12.32 7.72 -2.70
C GLU A 189 -11.22 8.38 -1.86
N ILE A 190 -9.97 7.93 -1.99
CA ILE A 190 -8.83 8.53 -1.27
C ILE A 190 -8.60 9.98 -1.71
N LEU A 191 -8.70 10.25 -3.01
CA LEU A 191 -8.44 11.58 -3.57
C LEU A 191 -9.69 12.50 -3.58
N GLY A 192 -10.85 12.03 -3.09
CA GLY A 192 -12.09 12.81 -3.08
C GLY A 192 -12.59 13.17 -4.49
N ARG A 193 -12.29 12.34 -5.50
CA ARG A 193 -12.67 12.61 -6.91
C ARG A 193 -14.09 12.18 -7.28
N GLN A 194 -14.78 11.48 -6.39
CA GLN A 194 -16.17 11.08 -6.64
C GLN A 194 -17.11 12.30 -6.58
N GLN A 195 -18.12 12.31 -7.45
CA GLN A 195 -19.09 13.42 -7.53
C GLN A 195 -19.71 13.70 -6.15
N LYS A 196 -19.60 14.95 -5.70
CA LYS A 196 -20.13 15.48 -4.43
C LYS A 196 -19.41 15.00 -3.15
N GLN A 197 -18.22 14.39 -3.24
CA GLN A 197 -17.45 14.01 -2.07
C GLN A 197 -16.19 14.88 -1.91
N THR A 198 -15.93 15.30 -0.68
CA THR A 198 -14.67 15.94 -0.29
C THR A 198 -13.61 14.88 -0.02
N MET A 199 -12.34 15.29 0.05
CA MET A 199 -11.27 14.41 0.53
C MET A 199 -11.63 13.81 1.88
N PRO A 200 -11.21 12.56 2.19
CA PRO A 200 -11.46 11.97 3.49
C PRO A 200 -10.76 12.78 4.60
N ALA A 201 -11.41 12.87 5.75
CA ALA A 201 -10.83 13.53 6.92
C ALA A 201 -9.60 12.77 7.45
N THR A 202 -9.54 11.46 7.21
CA THR A 202 -8.40 10.61 7.58
C THR A 202 -8.40 9.35 6.71
N ALA A 203 -7.20 8.91 6.28
CA ALA A 203 -6.98 7.60 5.69
C ALA A 203 -6.27 6.71 6.72
N VAL A 204 -6.90 5.60 7.10
CA VAL A 204 -6.28 4.52 7.86
C VAL A 204 -5.62 3.58 6.87
N VAL A 205 -4.30 3.61 6.77
CA VAL A 205 -3.56 2.75 5.85
C VAL A 205 -3.10 1.49 6.59
N VAL A 206 -3.68 0.36 6.21
CA VAL A 206 -3.36 -0.94 6.82
C VAL A 206 -2.13 -1.51 6.16
N VAL A 207 -1.07 -1.66 6.94
CA VAL A 207 0.23 -2.18 6.52
C VAL A 207 0.49 -3.52 7.21
N ASP A 208 0.80 -4.55 6.43
CA ASP A 208 1.24 -5.85 6.91
C ASP A 208 2.69 -5.75 7.38
N ALA A 209 2.95 -6.02 8.67
CA ALA A 209 4.28 -5.97 9.26
C ALA A 209 5.24 -7.01 8.65
N CYS A 210 4.71 -8.14 8.13
CA CYS A 210 5.51 -9.15 7.44
C CYS A 210 5.89 -8.76 6.01
N ALA A 211 5.18 -7.77 5.42
CA ALA A 211 5.40 -7.26 4.06
C ALA A 211 5.44 -5.72 4.04
N LEU A 212 6.20 -5.15 4.97
CA LEU A 212 6.24 -3.73 5.33
C LEU A 212 6.42 -2.81 4.12
N GLU A 213 7.37 -3.11 3.25
CA GLU A 213 7.73 -2.26 2.11
C GLU A 213 6.59 -2.08 1.11
N ARG A 214 5.79 -3.14 0.91
CA ARG A 214 4.63 -3.09 0.02
C ARG A 214 3.53 -2.17 0.55
N GLY A 215 3.30 -2.20 1.86
CA GLY A 215 2.31 -1.35 2.51
C GLY A 215 2.78 0.10 2.62
N LEU A 216 4.06 0.31 2.92
CA LEU A 216 4.65 1.64 3.02
C LEU A 216 4.68 2.40 1.69
N TYR A 217 4.83 1.69 0.56
CA TYR A 217 4.77 2.35 -0.75
C TYR A 217 3.43 3.06 -0.98
N LEU A 218 2.31 2.40 -0.70
CA LEU A 218 0.99 3.02 -0.77
C LEU A 218 0.83 4.14 0.27
N ALA A 219 1.29 3.89 1.51
CA ALA A 219 1.19 4.88 2.59
C ALA A 219 1.90 6.20 2.22
N LEU A 220 3.12 6.12 1.69
CA LEU A 220 3.88 7.28 1.23
C LEU A 220 3.15 8.05 0.13
N GLN A 221 2.59 7.34 -0.85
CA GLN A 221 1.81 7.98 -1.91
C GLN A 221 0.59 8.73 -1.36
N ILE A 222 -0.12 8.15 -0.38
CA ILE A 222 -1.28 8.81 0.24
C ILE A 222 -0.82 10.03 1.06
N ILE A 223 0.26 9.92 1.85
CA ILE A 223 0.84 11.04 2.60
C ILE A 223 1.20 12.20 1.66
N GLU A 224 1.80 11.91 0.50
CA GLU A 224 2.16 12.93 -0.51
C GLU A 224 0.95 13.67 -1.11
N THR A 225 -0.25 13.10 -1.03
CA THR A 225 -1.48 13.79 -1.49
C THR A 225 -1.97 14.86 -0.51
N GLY A 226 -1.44 14.88 0.71
CA GLY A 226 -1.88 15.77 1.78
C GLY A 226 -3.10 15.24 2.56
N VAL A 227 -3.60 14.05 2.27
CA VAL A 227 -4.64 13.38 3.08
C VAL A 227 -4.04 13.04 4.44
N PRO A 228 -4.69 13.39 5.57
CA PRO A 228 -4.23 12.98 6.89
C PRO A 228 -4.21 11.45 7.03
N VAL A 229 -3.08 10.88 7.46
CA VAL A 229 -2.86 9.43 7.50
C VAL A 229 -2.62 8.94 8.92
N VAL A 230 -3.22 7.77 9.23
CA VAL A 230 -2.86 6.91 10.36
C VAL A 230 -2.46 5.56 9.79
N ILE A 231 -1.30 5.03 10.16
CA ILE A 231 -0.86 3.70 9.77
C ILE A 231 -1.30 2.69 10.83
N ALA A 232 -2.10 1.70 10.42
CA ALA A 232 -2.41 0.52 11.21
C ALA A 232 -1.41 -0.59 10.83
N LEU A 233 -0.35 -0.76 11.62
CA LEU A 233 0.70 -1.76 11.41
C LEU A 233 0.22 -3.11 11.94
N ASN A 234 -0.41 -3.90 11.08
CA ASN A 234 -1.08 -5.16 11.43
C ASN A 234 -0.15 -6.38 11.34
N MET A 235 -0.56 -7.49 11.97
CA MET A 235 0.19 -8.77 11.98
C MET A 235 1.56 -8.65 12.66
N ILE A 236 1.68 -7.79 13.68
CA ILE A 236 2.96 -7.56 14.35
C ILE A 236 3.45 -8.81 15.09
N ASP A 237 2.52 -9.63 15.60
CA ASP A 237 2.82 -10.91 16.23
C ASP A 237 3.39 -11.95 15.25
N GLU A 238 2.92 -11.97 14.00
CA GLU A 238 3.46 -12.84 12.96
C GLU A 238 4.85 -12.38 12.51
N ALA A 239 5.06 -11.06 12.42
CA ALA A 239 6.36 -10.49 12.09
C ALA A 239 7.39 -10.82 13.17
N GLU A 240 7.05 -10.62 14.46
CA GLU A 240 7.91 -10.97 15.60
C GLU A 240 8.22 -12.48 15.65
N ALA A 241 7.22 -13.34 15.44
CA ALA A 241 7.40 -14.78 15.37
C ALA A 241 8.31 -15.21 14.21
N SER A 242 8.36 -14.42 13.14
CA SER A 242 9.22 -14.64 11.97
C SER A 242 10.62 -14.01 12.11
N GLY A 243 10.91 -13.39 13.26
CA GLY A 243 12.20 -12.74 13.53
C GLY A 243 12.34 -11.33 12.92
N PHE A 244 11.25 -10.74 12.44
CA PHE A 244 11.22 -9.36 11.96
C PHE A 244 10.80 -8.42 13.08
N ALA A 245 11.76 -7.69 13.66
CA ALA A 245 11.45 -6.63 14.62
C ALA A 245 11.15 -5.34 13.86
N VAL A 246 9.91 -4.88 13.92
CA VAL A 246 9.50 -3.57 13.40
C VAL A 246 9.33 -2.63 14.60
N ASP A 247 9.96 -1.45 14.52
CA ASP A 247 9.86 -0.39 15.53
C ASP A 247 8.81 0.63 15.08
N PRO A 248 7.59 0.64 15.66
CA PRO A 248 6.52 1.54 15.26
C PRO A 248 6.84 3.02 15.52
N ASP A 249 7.56 3.32 16.61
CA ASP A 249 7.89 4.71 16.99
C ASP A 249 8.90 5.30 16.02
N LYS A 250 9.86 4.48 15.60
CA LYS A 250 10.84 4.87 14.58
C LYS A 250 10.18 5.10 13.23
N LEU A 251 9.24 4.24 12.83
CA LEU A 251 8.44 4.44 11.62
C LEU A 251 7.61 5.74 11.70
N ALA A 252 6.94 5.99 12.81
CA ALA A 252 6.16 7.21 13.03
C ALA A 252 7.04 8.46 12.90
N SER A 253 8.23 8.43 13.49
CA SER A 253 9.21 9.53 13.41
C SER A 253 9.68 9.78 11.97
N TRP A 254 9.91 8.74 11.15
CA TRP A 254 10.37 8.87 9.78
C TRP A 254 9.29 9.34 8.82
N LEU A 255 8.05 8.88 9.04
CA LEU A 255 6.93 9.18 8.14
C LEU A 255 6.16 10.45 8.55
N GLY A 256 6.35 10.92 9.77
CA GLY A 256 5.64 12.08 10.30
C GLY A 256 4.14 11.84 10.54
N VAL A 257 3.73 10.58 10.69
CA VAL A 257 2.33 10.18 10.92
C VAL A 257 2.23 9.18 12.06
N SER A 258 1.04 9.06 12.67
CA SER A 258 0.80 8.05 13.71
C SER A 258 0.91 6.64 13.15
N VAL A 259 1.66 5.77 13.83
CA VAL A 259 1.77 4.33 13.53
C VAL A 259 1.28 3.55 14.75
N VAL A 260 0.24 2.76 14.56
CA VAL A 260 -0.38 1.95 15.61
C VAL A 260 -0.09 0.48 15.37
N PRO A 261 0.69 -0.18 16.25
CA PRO A 261 0.93 -1.62 16.16
C PRO A 261 -0.35 -2.39 16.50
N MET A 262 -0.71 -3.38 15.69
CA MET A 262 -1.98 -4.09 15.79
C MET A 262 -1.86 -5.60 15.59
N VAL A 263 -2.79 -6.31 16.24
CA VAL A 263 -3.16 -7.69 15.90
C VAL A 263 -4.68 -7.69 15.72
N ALA A 264 -5.13 -7.35 14.52
CA ALA A 264 -6.55 -7.09 14.24
C ALA A 264 -7.45 -8.30 14.56
N SER A 265 -6.96 -9.53 14.34
CA SER A 265 -7.67 -10.77 14.67
C SER A 265 -7.93 -10.97 16.18
N LYS A 266 -7.09 -10.34 17.03
CA LYS A 266 -7.17 -10.38 18.50
C LYS A 266 -7.76 -9.11 19.10
N GLY A 267 -7.99 -8.08 18.29
CA GLY A 267 -8.45 -6.76 18.74
C GLY A 267 -7.37 -5.92 19.43
N THR A 268 -6.12 -6.37 19.44
CA THR A 268 -4.99 -5.62 20.03
C THR A 268 -4.72 -4.37 19.19
N GLY A 269 -4.53 -3.21 19.84
CA GLY A 269 -4.27 -1.92 19.21
C GLY A 269 -5.53 -1.20 18.68
N LEU A 270 -6.73 -1.76 18.89
CA LEU A 270 -7.97 -1.19 18.34
C LEU A 270 -8.34 0.16 19.00
N GLU A 271 -8.18 0.25 20.30
CA GLU A 271 -8.51 1.50 21.03
C GLU A 271 -7.49 2.60 20.73
N GLU A 272 -6.22 2.23 20.63
CA GLU A 272 -5.14 3.13 20.21
C GLU A 272 -5.38 3.65 18.79
N LEU A 273 -5.87 2.79 17.88
CA LEU A 273 -6.26 3.20 16.53
C LEU A 273 -7.43 4.19 16.55
N ARG A 274 -8.46 3.96 17.37
CA ARG A 274 -9.59 4.89 17.54
C ARG A 274 -9.13 6.26 18.04
N GLN A 275 -8.21 6.27 19.02
CA GLN A 275 -7.61 7.49 19.53
C GLN A 275 -6.79 8.22 18.47
N ALA A 276 -5.94 7.51 17.74
CA ALA A 276 -5.13 8.08 16.65
C ALA A 276 -6.01 8.70 15.56
N ILE A 277 -7.09 8.03 15.14
CA ILE A 277 -8.08 8.59 14.21
C ILE A 277 -8.68 9.88 14.74
N THR A 278 -9.11 9.90 16.02
CA THR A 278 -9.71 11.07 16.65
C THR A 278 -8.76 12.27 16.64
N VAL A 279 -7.51 12.04 17.03
CA VAL A 279 -6.48 13.09 17.07
C VAL A 279 -6.21 13.63 15.66
N THR A 280 -6.09 12.73 14.67
CA THR A 280 -5.80 13.09 13.29
C THR A 280 -6.93 13.92 12.66
N ILE A 281 -8.19 13.57 12.90
CA ILE A 281 -9.35 14.35 12.43
C ILE A 281 -9.34 15.76 13.02
N ARG A 282 -9.00 15.92 14.28
CA ARG A 282 -8.93 17.24 14.95
C ARG A 282 -7.79 18.12 14.44
N GLN A 283 -6.69 17.52 14.02
CA GLN A 283 -5.50 18.22 13.51
C GLN A 283 -5.59 18.55 12.02
N ALA A 284 -6.51 17.91 11.30
CA ALA A 284 -6.72 18.18 9.89
C ALA A 284 -7.11 19.67 9.70
N PRO A 285 -6.49 20.42 8.78
CA PRO A 285 -6.93 21.76 8.46
C PRO A 285 -8.37 21.70 7.92
N GLN A 286 -9.26 22.46 8.57
CA GLN A 286 -10.67 22.59 8.19
C GLN A 286 -10.81 23.39 6.89
#